data_36c13f2323edc2e2c357719f18bc90a7
#
_entry.id   36c13f2323edc2e2c357719f18bc90a7
#
_cell.length_a   1.000
_cell.length_b   1.000
_cell.length_c   1.000
_cell.angle_alpha   90.00
_cell.angle_beta   90.00
_cell.angle_gamma   90.00
#
_symmetry.space_group_name_H-M   'P 1'
#
loop_
_entity.id
_entity.type
_entity.pdbx_description
1 polymer ?
#
loop_
_entity_poly.entity_id
_entity_poly.type
_entity_poly.pdbx_seq_one_letter_code
_entity_poly.pdbx_strand_id
1 'polypeptide(L)'
;MKGSLQDQLLKAGLADKGSAKQARAEKRKRQKQKKKATPELSEAQLAAEKAAEEKREKDKALNQVQQEGREKKALVAQIKQLIEVNRQSFNRGDVVLNFTDDNVVKRMYVTDTIHTLVVDARLAVVKYGADYALVPVPIADKIAERDSSFVVFRADDRPENEAKSEDDDWYAEYDIPDDLMW
;
A
#
# COMPACT_ATOMS: atom_id res chain seq x y z
N MET A 1 35.22 23.57 -43.03
CA MET A 1 36.06 22.45 -42.60
C MET A 1 36.99 22.94 -41.50
N LYS A 2 36.74 22.47 -40.24
CA LYS A 2 37.57 22.87 -39.10
C LYS A 2 38.85 22.02 -39.10
N GLY A 3 39.98 22.60 -39.48
CA GLY A 3 41.27 21.94 -39.38
C GLY A 3 41.60 21.51 -37.95
N SER A 4 42.25 20.37 -37.80
CA SER A 4 42.69 19.86 -36.50
C SER A 4 43.57 20.92 -35.83
N LEU A 5 43.47 21.02 -34.51
CA LEU A 5 44.34 21.92 -33.68
C LEU A 5 45.81 21.75 -34.02
N GLN A 6 46.22 20.53 -34.40
CA GLN A 6 47.58 20.23 -34.90
C GLN A 6 47.89 20.89 -36.25
N ASP A 7 46.93 21.02 -37.13
CA ASP A 7 47.09 21.68 -38.43
C ASP A 7 47.20 23.19 -38.26
N GLN A 8 46.55 23.75 -37.22
CA GLN A 8 46.68 25.15 -36.84
C GLN A 8 48.06 25.47 -36.23
N LEU A 9 48.58 24.57 -35.39
CA LEU A 9 49.92 24.70 -34.79
C LEU A 9 51.03 24.58 -35.84
N LEU A 10 50.86 23.73 -36.85
CA LEU A 10 51.80 23.61 -37.98
C LEU A 10 51.78 24.87 -38.87
N LYS A 11 50.60 25.48 -39.09
CA LYS A 11 50.47 26.74 -39.84
C LYS A 11 51.06 27.95 -39.09
N ALA A 12 51.01 27.90 -37.77
CA ALA A 12 51.55 28.95 -36.90
C ALA A 12 53.09 28.84 -36.68
N GLY A 13 53.76 27.83 -37.32
CA GLY A 13 55.21 27.66 -37.19
C GLY A 13 55.70 27.20 -35.79
N LEU A 14 54.79 26.83 -34.89
CA LEU A 14 55.06 26.46 -33.51
C LEU A 14 55.33 24.97 -33.28
N ALA A 15 55.18 24.15 -34.35
CA ALA A 15 55.45 22.69 -34.27
C ALA A 15 56.23 22.23 -35.50
N ASP A 16 57.29 21.46 -35.29
CA ASP A 16 58.08 20.85 -36.36
C ASP A 16 57.28 19.68 -36.98
N LYS A 17 57.38 19.55 -38.30
CA LYS A 17 56.71 18.46 -39.06
C LYS A 17 57.10 17.05 -38.59
N GLY A 18 58.32 16.91 -38.01
CA GLY A 18 58.82 15.64 -37.45
C GLY A 18 58.04 15.27 -36.18
N SER A 19 57.87 16.20 -35.28
CA SER A 19 57.16 15.97 -33.98
C SER A 19 55.68 15.69 -34.17
N ALA A 20 55.04 16.38 -35.16
CA ALA A 20 53.66 16.13 -35.51
C ALA A 20 53.43 14.72 -36.11
N LYS A 21 54.38 14.20 -36.90
CA LYS A 21 54.35 12.85 -37.46
C LYS A 21 54.56 11.79 -36.38
N GLN A 22 55.45 12.04 -35.42
CA GLN A 22 55.66 11.16 -34.28
C GLN A 22 54.45 11.11 -33.37
N ALA A 23 53.85 12.21 -33.02
CA ALA A 23 52.62 12.29 -32.21
C ALA A 23 51.43 11.54 -32.88
N ARG A 24 51.28 11.67 -34.22
CA ARG A 24 50.27 10.91 -34.96
C ARG A 24 50.57 9.39 -34.99
N ALA A 25 51.83 9.01 -35.09
CA ALA A 25 52.23 7.60 -35.07
C ALA A 25 52.01 6.98 -33.67
N GLU A 26 52.30 7.74 -32.65
CA GLU A 26 52.12 7.35 -31.23
C GLU A 26 50.62 7.24 -30.88
N LYS A 27 49.82 8.19 -31.30
CA LYS A 27 48.35 8.14 -31.16
C LYS A 27 47.74 6.94 -31.88
N ARG A 28 48.21 6.61 -33.11
CA ARG A 28 47.79 5.39 -33.85
C ARG A 28 48.28 4.10 -33.15
N LYS A 29 49.49 4.06 -32.59
CA LYS A 29 49.96 2.94 -31.77
C LYS A 29 49.10 2.75 -30.51
N ARG A 30 48.81 3.80 -29.78
CA ARG A 30 47.93 3.78 -28.61
C ARG A 30 46.50 3.35 -28.96
N GLN A 31 45.96 3.82 -30.07
CA GLN A 31 44.63 3.37 -30.51
C GLN A 31 44.60 1.93 -30.99
N LYS A 32 45.70 1.42 -31.65
CA LYS A 32 45.82 0.02 -32.02
C LYS A 32 46.02 -0.89 -30.81
N GLN A 33 46.75 -0.41 -29.79
CA GLN A 33 46.91 -1.15 -28.53
C GLN A 33 45.60 -1.19 -27.73
N LYS A 34 44.81 -0.08 -27.72
CA LYS A 34 43.47 -0.07 -27.11
C LYS A 34 42.46 -0.95 -27.87
N LYS A 35 42.59 -1.11 -29.18
CA LYS A 35 41.74 -2.01 -29.99
C LYS A 35 42.16 -3.48 -29.96
N LYS A 36 43.43 -3.78 -29.63
CA LYS A 36 43.91 -5.16 -29.43
C LYS A 36 43.75 -5.69 -28.02
N ALA A 37 43.57 -4.79 -27.05
CA ALA A 37 43.02 -5.12 -25.76
C ALA A 37 41.49 -5.14 -25.92
N THR A 38 40.94 -6.21 -26.51
CA THR A 38 39.66 -6.75 -26.01
C THR A 38 39.92 -6.94 -24.52
N PRO A 39 39.21 -6.22 -23.64
CA PRO A 39 39.34 -6.53 -22.24
C PRO A 39 38.71 -7.92 -22.08
N GLU A 40 39.51 -8.98 -22.06
CA GLU A 40 39.19 -10.09 -21.20
C GLU A 40 39.04 -9.42 -19.85
N LEU A 41 37.78 -9.18 -19.45
CA LEU A 41 37.45 -8.69 -18.10
C LEU A 41 38.25 -9.58 -17.15
N SER A 42 39.23 -9.04 -16.46
CA SER A 42 40.00 -9.82 -15.53
C SER A 42 39.03 -10.52 -14.60
N GLU A 43 39.31 -11.75 -14.18
CA GLU A 43 38.44 -12.52 -13.28
C GLU A 43 38.02 -11.66 -12.07
N ALA A 44 38.89 -10.79 -11.61
CA ALA A 44 38.65 -9.82 -10.57
C ALA A 44 37.56 -8.76 -10.94
N GLN A 45 37.51 -8.32 -12.21
CA GLN A 45 36.46 -7.38 -12.67
C GLN A 45 35.13 -8.08 -12.81
N LEU A 46 35.08 -9.30 -13.30
CA LEU A 46 33.87 -10.13 -13.37
C LEU A 46 33.34 -10.47 -11.96
N ALA A 47 34.23 -10.78 -11.02
CA ALA A 47 33.85 -11.01 -9.63
C ALA A 47 33.31 -9.73 -8.96
N ALA A 48 33.93 -8.58 -9.22
CA ALA A 48 33.48 -7.29 -8.70
C ALA A 48 32.12 -6.86 -9.30
N GLU A 49 31.89 -7.13 -10.58
CA GLU A 49 30.62 -6.83 -11.26
C GLU A 49 29.48 -7.71 -10.72
N LYS A 50 29.73 -9.02 -10.56
CA LYS A 50 28.76 -9.94 -9.93
C LYS A 50 28.45 -9.55 -8.49
N ALA A 51 29.45 -9.21 -7.69
CA ALA A 51 29.26 -8.74 -6.32
C ALA A 51 28.47 -7.41 -6.26
N ALA A 52 28.71 -6.53 -7.23
CA ALA A 52 27.96 -5.27 -7.34
C ALA A 52 26.50 -5.51 -7.77
N GLU A 53 26.25 -6.44 -8.68
CA GLU A 53 24.88 -6.84 -9.07
C GLU A 53 24.13 -7.49 -7.92
N GLU A 54 24.73 -8.48 -7.24
CA GLU A 54 24.11 -9.10 -6.07
C GLU A 54 23.79 -8.09 -4.96
N LYS A 55 24.68 -7.12 -4.75
CA LYS A 55 24.42 -6.06 -3.78
C LYS A 55 23.27 -5.17 -4.22
N ARG A 56 23.22 -4.78 -5.50
CA ARG A 56 22.10 -3.99 -6.05
C ARG A 56 20.77 -4.72 -5.96
N GLU A 57 20.74 -6.03 -6.21
CA GLU A 57 19.53 -6.84 -6.07
C GLU A 57 19.07 -6.91 -4.61
N LYS A 58 19.99 -7.16 -3.68
CA LYS A 58 19.70 -7.15 -2.24
C LYS A 58 19.18 -5.80 -1.76
N ASP A 59 19.86 -4.72 -2.16
CA ASP A 59 19.45 -3.37 -1.81
C ASP A 59 18.07 -3.02 -2.39
N LYS A 60 17.79 -3.44 -3.63
CA LYS A 60 16.50 -3.25 -4.29
C LYS A 60 15.38 -4.03 -3.59
N ALA A 61 15.63 -5.30 -3.25
CA ALA A 61 14.66 -6.12 -2.51
C ALA A 61 14.39 -5.54 -1.12
N LEU A 62 15.43 -5.09 -0.41
CA LEU A 62 15.29 -4.49 0.92
C LEU A 62 14.53 -3.16 0.86
N ASN A 63 14.80 -2.32 -0.14
CA ASN A 63 14.07 -1.08 -0.37
C ASN A 63 12.59 -1.35 -0.68
N GLN A 64 12.30 -2.37 -1.49
CA GLN A 64 10.93 -2.74 -1.83
C GLN A 64 10.15 -3.17 -0.58
N VAL A 65 10.73 -4.05 0.25
CA VAL A 65 10.10 -4.46 1.52
C VAL A 65 9.89 -3.27 2.48
N GLN A 66 10.86 -2.36 2.55
CA GLN A 66 10.71 -1.15 3.36
C GLN A 66 9.62 -0.23 2.83
N GLN A 67 9.52 -0.09 1.52
CA GLN A 67 8.50 0.74 0.87
C GLN A 67 7.11 0.19 1.12
N GLU A 68 6.90 -1.12 0.90
CA GLU A 68 5.63 -1.80 1.21
C GLU A 68 5.24 -1.64 2.70
N GLY A 69 6.23 -1.76 3.59
CA GLY A 69 6.00 -1.56 5.02
C GLY A 69 5.62 -0.11 5.38
N ARG A 70 6.18 0.88 4.68
CA ARG A 70 5.82 2.30 4.84
C ARG A 70 4.43 2.59 4.29
N GLU A 71 4.08 2.04 3.13
CA GLU A 71 2.77 2.19 2.51
C GLU A 71 1.66 1.61 3.39
N LYS A 72 1.85 0.40 3.91
CA LYS A 72 0.89 -0.21 4.86
C LYS A 72 0.69 0.66 6.12
N LYS A 73 1.78 1.16 6.69
CA LYS A 73 1.70 2.05 7.86
C LYS A 73 1.01 3.38 7.53
N ALA A 74 1.26 3.93 6.36
CA ALA A 74 0.62 5.16 5.89
C ALA A 74 -0.88 4.97 5.69
N LEU A 75 -1.31 3.85 5.08
CA LEU A 75 -2.73 3.49 4.94
C LEU A 75 -3.43 3.39 6.30
N VAL A 76 -2.84 2.64 7.24
CA VAL A 76 -3.39 2.52 8.60
C VAL A 76 -3.47 3.87 9.30
N ALA A 77 -2.47 4.74 9.13
CA ALA A 77 -2.49 6.09 9.71
C ALA A 77 -3.59 6.96 9.09
N GLN A 78 -3.80 6.89 7.77
CA GLN A 78 -4.88 7.60 7.08
C GLN A 78 -6.26 7.12 7.55
N ILE A 79 -6.46 5.80 7.69
CA ILE A 79 -7.71 5.22 8.20
C ILE A 79 -7.97 5.71 9.62
N LYS A 80 -6.97 5.65 10.50
CA LYS A 80 -7.09 6.15 11.87
C LYS A 80 -7.47 7.63 11.91
N GLN A 81 -6.86 8.45 11.09
CA GLN A 81 -7.19 9.88 10.98
C GLN A 81 -8.62 10.10 10.49
N LEU A 82 -9.08 9.33 9.48
CA LEU A 82 -10.46 9.39 9.00
C LEU A 82 -11.46 9.04 10.12
N ILE A 83 -11.18 7.99 10.89
CA ILE A 83 -12.02 7.60 12.03
C ILE A 83 -12.00 8.70 13.09
N GLU A 84 -10.84 9.22 13.45
CA GLU A 84 -10.69 10.20 14.53
C GLU A 84 -11.43 11.51 14.27
N VAL A 85 -11.41 11.98 13.02
CA VAL A 85 -12.11 13.20 12.60
C VAL A 85 -13.62 12.99 12.53
N ASN A 86 -14.07 11.79 12.14
CA ASN A 86 -15.49 11.53 11.82
C ASN A 86 -16.21 10.64 12.86
N ARG A 87 -15.49 10.17 13.89
CA ARG A 87 -16.11 9.36 14.92
C ARG A 87 -17.22 10.12 15.63
N GLN A 88 -18.35 9.47 15.79
CA GLN A 88 -19.41 9.99 16.64
C GLN A 88 -19.04 9.75 18.10
N SER A 89 -19.09 10.82 18.90
CA SER A 89 -18.97 10.67 20.35
C SER A 89 -20.28 10.07 20.85
N PHE A 90 -20.19 8.91 21.45
CA PHE A 90 -21.35 8.29 22.11
C PHE A 90 -21.10 8.24 23.62
N ASN A 91 -22.09 8.70 24.37
CA ASN A 91 -22.11 8.44 25.79
C ASN A 91 -22.50 6.97 25.99
N ARG A 92 -21.91 6.30 26.97
CA ARG A 92 -22.32 4.94 27.35
C ARG A 92 -23.79 4.96 27.68
N GLY A 93 -24.59 4.28 26.85
CA GLY A 93 -26.01 4.06 27.07
C GLY A 93 -26.26 2.71 27.71
N ASP A 94 -27.55 2.39 27.91
CA ASP A 94 -27.99 1.13 28.49
C ASP A 94 -28.32 0.06 27.44
N VAL A 95 -28.30 0.43 26.15
CA VAL A 95 -28.61 -0.46 25.03
C VAL A 95 -27.36 -1.19 24.57
N VAL A 96 -27.46 -2.52 24.43
CA VAL A 96 -26.34 -3.36 24.00
C VAL A 96 -26.41 -3.55 22.49
N LEU A 97 -25.38 -3.08 21.80
CA LEU A 97 -25.15 -3.37 20.37
C LEU A 97 -24.19 -4.57 20.28
N ASN A 98 -24.67 -5.69 19.73
CA ASN A 98 -23.86 -6.87 19.44
C ASN A 98 -23.40 -6.82 17.99
N PHE A 99 -22.13 -7.13 17.76
CA PHE A 99 -21.57 -7.25 16.41
C PHE A 99 -20.46 -8.31 16.42
N THR A 100 -20.14 -8.84 15.23
CA THR A 100 -19.13 -9.88 15.08
C THR A 100 -17.85 -9.29 14.52
N ASP A 101 -16.71 -9.54 15.16
CA ASP A 101 -15.37 -9.21 14.67
C ASP A 101 -14.50 -10.48 14.72
N ASP A 102 -13.93 -10.89 13.58
CA ASP A 102 -13.11 -12.10 13.44
C ASP A 102 -13.79 -13.37 14.06
N ASN A 103 -15.07 -13.59 13.75
CA ASN A 103 -15.91 -14.69 14.31
C ASN A 103 -16.11 -14.62 15.84
N VAL A 104 -15.82 -13.51 16.46
CA VAL A 104 -16.06 -13.29 17.90
C VAL A 104 -17.14 -12.24 18.08
N VAL A 105 -18.20 -12.57 18.82
CA VAL A 105 -19.24 -11.61 19.17
C VAL A 105 -18.70 -10.61 20.20
N LYS A 106 -18.71 -9.35 19.83
CA LYS A 106 -18.34 -8.21 20.67
C LYS A 106 -19.58 -7.43 21.06
N ARG A 107 -19.47 -6.70 22.17
CA ARG A 107 -20.56 -5.90 22.74
C ARG A 107 -20.13 -4.45 22.91
N MET A 108 -20.98 -3.53 22.53
CA MET A 108 -20.80 -2.10 22.77
C MET A 108 -22.06 -1.53 23.39
N TYR A 109 -21.90 -0.71 24.43
CA TYR A 109 -23.03 -0.06 25.10
C TYR A 109 -23.25 1.30 24.43
N VAL A 110 -24.45 1.50 23.88
CA VAL A 110 -24.82 2.69 23.12
C VAL A 110 -26.14 3.25 23.63
N THR A 111 -26.46 4.49 23.31
CA THR A 111 -27.78 5.05 23.55
C THR A 111 -28.78 4.50 22.55
N ASP A 112 -30.07 4.55 22.89
CA ASP A 112 -31.16 4.10 22.03
C ASP A 112 -31.17 4.82 20.67
N THR A 113 -30.90 6.13 20.68
CA THR A 113 -30.77 6.92 19.44
C THR A 113 -29.65 6.44 18.52
N ILE A 114 -28.50 6.06 19.08
CA ILE A 114 -27.36 5.54 18.31
C ILE A 114 -27.67 4.14 17.80
N HIS A 115 -28.31 3.31 18.61
CA HIS A 115 -28.73 1.98 18.18
C HIS A 115 -29.66 2.08 16.95
N THR A 116 -30.65 2.94 16.98
CA THR A 116 -31.56 3.19 15.85
C THR A 116 -30.76 3.65 14.60
N LEU A 117 -29.80 4.60 14.75
CA LEU A 117 -28.99 5.06 13.61
C LEU A 117 -28.11 3.94 13.02
N VAL A 118 -27.67 2.97 13.83
CA VAL A 118 -26.91 1.81 13.33
C VAL A 118 -27.83 0.84 12.60
N VAL A 119 -29.04 0.56 13.14
CA VAL A 119 -30.04 -0.29 12.50
C VAL A 119 -30.54 0.32 11.20
N ASP A 120 -30.73 1.65 11.14
CA ASP A 120 -31.15 2.39 9.93
C ASP A 120 -30.03 2.52 8.89
N ALA A 121 -28.88 1.82 9.07
CA ALA A 121 -27.73 1.90 8.19
C ALA A 121 -27.19 3.34 7.98
N ARG A 122 -27.30 4.20 8.99
CA ARG A 122 -26.72 5.56 8.97
C ARG A 122 -25.32 5.59 9.62
N LEU A 123 -25.07 4.68 10.55
CA LEU A 123 -23.79 4.50 11.24
C LEU A 123 -23.27 3.08 11.02
N ALA A 124 -21.95 2.96 10.93
CA ALA A 124 -21.24 1.70 10.87
C ALA A 124 -20.25 1.58 12.04
N VAL A 125 -19.97 0.35 12.46
CA VAL A 125 -18.96 0.06 13.48
C VAL A 125 -17.64 -0.22 12.78
N VAL A 126 -16.60 0.50 13.17
CA VAL A 126 -15.25 0.34 12.65
C VAL A 126 -14.23 0.07 13.76
N LYS A 127 -13.19 -0.65 13.41
CA LYS A 127 -12.09 -0.99 14.33
C LYS A 127 -11.16 0.21 14.50
N TYR A 128 -10.92 0.61 15.75
CA TYR A 128 -10.01 1.71 16.08
C TYR A 128 -8.99 1.27 17.12
N GLY A 129 -7.89 0.70 16.66
CA GLY A 129 -6.86 0.13 17.53
C GLY A 129 -7.35 -1.11 18.28
N ALA A 130 -7.46 -1.01 19.60
CA ALA A 130 -8.01 -2.06 20.47
C ALA A 130 -9.52 -1.90 20.72
N ASP A 131 -10.08 -0.73 20.38
CA ASP A 131 -11.47 -0.36 20.61
C ASP A 131 -12.25 -0.29 19.28
N TYR A 132 -13.52 0.08 19.38
CA TYR A 132 -14.42 0.27 18.26
C TYR A 132 -14.95 1.69 18.26
N ALA A 133 -15.17 2.24 17.06
CA ALA A 133 -15.74 3.57 16.89
C ALA A 133 -16.95 3.48 15.94
N LEU A 134 -17.85 4.45 16.10
CA LEU A 134 -19.00 4.62 15.23
C LEU A 134 -18.71 5.75 14.23
N VAL A 135 -18.88 5.47 12.95
CA VAL A 135 -18.70 6.46 11.89
C VAL A 135 -19.88 6.46 10.94
N PRO A 136 -20.19 7.58 10.28
CA PRO A 136 -21.20 7.62 9.23
C PRO A 136 -20.87 6.66 8.09
N VAL A 137 -21.89 6.02 7.50
CA VAL A 137 -21.73 5.04 6.41
C VAL A 137 -20.90 5.56 5.24
N PRO A 138 -21.05 6.82 4.74
CA PRO A 138 -20.19 7.33 3.67
C PRO A 138 -18.69 7.37 4.02
N ILE A 139 -18.36 7.45 5.31
CA ILE A 139 -16.96 7.39 5.77
C ILE A 139 -16.51 5.94 5.90
N ALA A 140 -17.40 5.05 6.35
CA ALA A 140 -17.12 3.61 6.36
C ALA A 140 -16.83 3.08 4.95
N ASP A 141 -17.52 3.56 3.92
CA ASP A 141 -17.25 3.24 2.52
C ASP A 141 -15.83 3.64 2.11
N LYS A 142 -15.42 4.88 2.42
CA LYS A 142 -14.06 5.37 2.15
C LYS A 142 -12.98 4.59 2.91
N ILE A 143 -13.31 4.06 4.08
CA ILE A 143 -12.42 3.19 4.84
C ILE A 143 -12.35 1.82 4.19
N ALA A 144 -13.49 1.25 3.79
CA ALA A 144 -13.57 -0.06 3.12
C ALA A 144 -12.83 -0.08 1.78
N GLU A 145 -12.86 1.02 1.00
CA GLU A 145 -12.08 1.20 -0.23
C GLU A 145 -10.57 1.10 0.00
N ARG A 146 -10.08 1.46 1.19
CA ARG A 146 -8.67 1.39 1.55
C ARG A 146 -8.30 0.07 2.19
N ASP A 147 -9.11 -0.36 3.15
CA ASP A 147 -8.94 -1.64 3.85
C ASP A 147 -10.28 -2.05 4.46
N SER A 148 -10.91 -3.06 3.89
CA SER A 148 -12.19 -3.58 4.34
C SER A 148 -12.15 -4.21 5.74
N SER A 149 -10.97 -4.64 6.21
CA SER A 149 -10.81 -5.27 7.52
C SER A 149 -11.12 -4.33 8.71
N PHE A 150 -11.15 -3.01 8.47
CA PHE A 150 -11.49 -2.04 9.50
C PHE A 150 -13.00 -1.86 9.68
N VAL A 151 -13.83 -2.20 8.71
CA VAL A 151 -15.30 -2.12 8.82
C VAL A 151 -15.79 -3.44 9.40
N VAL A 152 -16.30 -3.39 10.63
CA VAL A 152 -16.68 -4.60 11.38
C VAL A 152 -18.17 -4.91 11.24
N PHE A 153 -19.01 -3.87 11.29
CA PHE A 153 -20.45 -4.05 11.19
C PHE A 153 -21.09 -2.91 10.40
N ARG A 154 -21.98 -3.31 9.49
CA ARG A 154 -22.77 -2.45 8.66
C ARG A 154 -24.15 -3.10 8.44
N ALA A 155 -25.21 -2.38 8.71
CA ALA A 155 -26.57 -2.96 8.62
C ALA A 155 -26.95 -3.35 7.18
N ASP A 156 -26.40 -2.62 6.18
CA ASP A 156 -26.65 -2.91 4.75
C ASP A 156 -26.03 -4.23 4.27
N ASP A 157 -24.96 -4.69 4.94
CA ASP A 157 -24.28 -5.94 4.59
C ASP A 157 -24.98 -7.18 5.17
N ARG A 158 -26.08 -6.99 5.91
CA ARG A 158 -26.85 -8.11 6.44
C ARG A 158 -27.58 -8.77 5.27
N PRO A 159 -27.34 -10.06 4.96
CA PRO A 159 -28.10 -10.75 3.95
C PRO A 159 -29.57 -10.71 4.36
N GLU A 160 -30.46 -10.31 3.44
CA GLU A 160 -31.91 -10.19 3.66
C GLU A 160 -32.55 -11.47 4.24
N ASN A 161 -31.83 -12.59 4.18
CA ASN A 161 -32.28 -13.88 4.70
C ASN A 161 -32.11 -14.07 6.22
N GLU A 162 -31.36 -13.23 6.92
CA GLU A 162 -31.25 -13.31 8.39
C GLU A 162 -32.29 -12.44 9.12
N ALA A 163 -33.05 -11.61 8.38
CA ALA A 163 -34.13 -10.81 8.94
C ALA A 163 -35.43 -11.59 9.18
N LYS A 164 -35.53 -12.79 8.63
CA LYS A 164 -36.55 -13.75 9.01
C LYS A 164 -35.88 -14.79 9.91
N SER A 165 -36.01 -14.60 11.22
CA SER A 165 -35.61 -15.64 12.16
C SER A 165 -36.37 -16.91 11.79
N GLU A 166 -35.64 -18.03 11.72
CA GLU A 166 -36.26 -19.37 11.57
C GLU A 166 -37.30 -19.65 12.65
N ASP A 167 -37.35 -18.84 13.69
CA ASP A 167 -38.33 -18.86 14.77
C ASP A 167 -39.73 -18.34 14.34
N ASP A 168 -39.81 -17.44 13.33
CA ASP A 168 -41.13 -16.95 12.87
C ASP A 168 -41.84 -17.99 11.97
N ASP A 169 -41.12 -18.86 11.27
CA ASP A 169 -41.70 -19.88 10.41
C ASP A 169 -42.15 -21.13 11.22
N TRP A 170 -41.55 -21.36 12.39
CA TRP A 170 -41.91 -22.49 13.24
C TRP A 170 -43.24 -22.24 13.99
N TYR A 171 -43.63 -20.98 14.26
CA TYR A 171 -44.93 -20.62 14.84
C TYR A 171 -46.04 -20.49 13.80
N ALA A 172 -45.73 -20.44 12.51
CA ALA A 172 -46.71 -20.29 11.44
C ALA A 172 -47.58 -21.58 11.24
N GLU A 173 -47.09 -22.75 11.67
CA GLU A 173 -47.85 -24.03 11.67
C GLU A 173 -48.64 -24.26 12.95
N TYR A 174 -48.55 -23.41 13.96
CA TYR A 174 -49.27 -23.56 15.23
C TYR A 174 -50.58 -22.80 15.17
N ASP A 175 -51.66 -23.54 14.84
CA ASP A 175 -53.04 -23.07 14.96
C ASP A 175 -53.39 -22.90 16.45
N ILE A 176 -53.30 -21.63 16.94
CA ILE A 176 -53.68 -21.30 18.32
C ILE A 176 -55.19 -21.32 18.38
N PRO A 177 -55.82 -22.28 19.10
CA PRO A 177 -57.27 -22.30 19.24
C PRO A 177 -57.70 -21.01 19.98
N ASP A 178 -58.68 -20.31 19.42
CA ASP A 178 -59.30 -19.10 20.00
C ASP A 178 -60.01 -19.34 21.34
N ASP A 179 -59.86 -20.52 21.94
CA ASP A 179 -60.61 -20.95 23.14
C ASP A 179 -59.82 -20.78 24.46
N LEU A 180 -58.69 -20.09 24.46
CA LEU A 180 -57.99 -19.76 25.70
C LEU A 180 -58.45 -18.43 26.27
N MET A 181 -59.69 -18.40 26.78
CA MET A 181 -60.11 -17.31 27.67
C MET A 181 -59.49 -17.54 29.07
N TRP A 182 -58.78 -16.55 29.52
CA TRP A 182 -58.33 -16.40 30.88
C TRP A 182 -59.37 -15.66 31.71
#